data_2d74146bfdca109f46075159a53527d8
#
_entry.id   2d74146bfdca109f46075159a53527d8
#
_cell.length_a   1.000
_cell.length_b   1.000
_cell.length_c   1.000
_cell.angle_alpha   90.00
_cell.angle_beta   90.00
_cell.angle_gamma   90.00
#
_symmetry.space_group_name_H-M   'P 1'
#
loop_
_entity.id
_entity.type
_entity.pdbx_description
1 polymer ?
#
loop_
_entity_poly.entity_id
_entity_poly.type
_entity_poly.pdbx_seq_one_letter_code
_entity_poly.pdbx_strand_id
1 'polypeptide(L)'
;MFIKDETITLRCAEPEDAELIYRWENDRDIWRVSGTHVPFSRFQIDQFLLSNNDLFSQKQLRLMIDLNDTGESIGCIDIFDYDGINQRAGLGILIDKEHRQQGYAKTALALCIEYLFHNLMLHQVYCSIDELNTESQQLFESQGFSLCGQRKDWLKTAEGYLDVFEYQLIN
;
A
#
# COMPACT_ATOMS: atom_id res chain seq x y z
N MET A 1 4.10 -19.36 -4.43
CA MET A 1 4.89 -18.53 -5.37
C MET A 1 5.25 -17.26 -4.61
N PHE A 2 6.53 -16.97 -4.41
CA PHE A 2 6.95 -15.73 -3.77
C PHE A 2 7.13 -14.68 -4.87
N ILE A 3 6.59 -13.48 -4.65
CA ILE A 3 6.80 -12.33 -5.54
C ILE A 3 8.10 -11.69 -5.06
N LYS A 4 9.18 -11.81 -5.81
CA LYS A 4 10.50 -11.35 -5.37
C LYS A 4 11.43 -11.00 -6.52
N ASP A 5 12.41 -10.15 -6.22
CA ASP A 5 13.61 -9.93 -7.02
C ASP A 5 14.89 -10.35 -6.27
N GLU A 6 16.03 -9.76 -6.60
CA GLU A 6 17.30 -10.02 -5.91
C GLU A 6 17.38 -9.37 -4.53
N THR A 7 16.61 -8.33 -4.26
CA THR A 7 16.72 -7.44 -3.11
C THR A 7 15.63 -7.68 -2.07
N ILE A 8 14.39 -7.83 -2.52
CA ILE A 8 13.22 -7.92 -1.64
C ILE A 8 12.29 -9.07 -2.03
N THR A 9 11.51 -9.50 -1.05
CA THR A 9 10.42 -10.47 -1.20
C THR A 9 9.12 -9.83 -0.71
N LEU A 10 8.04 -9.98 -1.51
CA LEU A 10 6.67 -9.68 -1.07
C LEU A 10 6.00 -10.99 -0.64
N ARG A 11 5.52 -11.03 0.60
CA ARG A 11 4.79 -12.17 1.17
C ARG A 11 3.49 -11.71 1.84
N CYS A 12 2.54 -12.62 2.03
CA CYS A 12 1.37 -12.33 2.85
C CYS A 12 1.79 -12.00 4.29
N ALA A 13 1.02 -11.12 4.94
CA ALA A 13 1.19 -10.85 6.35
C ALA A 13 0.80 -12.08 7.18
N GLU A 14 1.58 -12.39 8.22
CA GLU A 14 1.41 -13.51 9.13
C GLU A 14 1.15 -12.99 10.56
N PRO A 15 0.63 -13.83 11.49
CA PRO A 15 0.38 -13.40 12.86
C PRO A 15 1.60 -12.83 13.59
N GLU A 16 2.81 -13.26 13.23
CA GLU A 16 4.08 -12.80 13.78
C GLU A 16 4.36 -11.33 13.44
N ASP A 17 3.76 -10.79 12.39
CA ASP A 17 3.90 -9.40 11.96
C ASP A 17 3.05 -8.42 12.82
N ALA A 18 2.19 -8.94 13.71
CA ALA A 18 1.23 -8.15 14.48
C ALA A 18 1.87 -6.97 15.23
N GLU A 19 3.03 -7.18 15.87
CA GLU A 19 3.73 -6.12 16.61
C GLU A 19 4.25 -5.01 15.69
N LEU A 20 4.79 -5.40 14.55
CA LEU A 20 5.32 -4.47 13.55
C LEU A 20 4.18 -3.65 12.92
N ILE A 21 3.10 -4.31 12.51
CA ILE A 21 1.92 -3.66 11.95
C ILE A 21 1.27 -2.73 12.98
N TYR A 22 1.14 -3.17 14.25
CA TYR A 22 0.63 -2.33 15.33
C TYR A 22 1.44 -1.05 15.49
N ARG A 23 2.77 -1.13 15.41
CA ARG A 23 3.67 0.02 15.49
C ARG A 23 3.44 0.97 14.31
N TRP A 24 3.36 0.46 13.07
CA TRP A 24 3.13 1.29 11.89
C TRP A 24 1.75 1.94 11.88
N GLU A 25 0.70 1.17 12.17
CA GLU A 25 -0.68 1.67 12.18
C GLU A 25 -0.94 2.72 13.28
N ASN A 26 -0.10 2.77 14.32
CA ASN A 26 -0.18 3.74 15.40
C ASN A 26 0.88 4.85 15.32
N ASP A 27 1.69 4.89 14.26
CA ASP A 27 2.63 6.00 14.03
C ASP A 27 1.88 7.22 13.47
N ARG A 28 1.93 8.34 14.20
CA ARG A 28 1.24 9.58 13.83
C ARG A 28 1.71 10.19 12.50
N ASP A 29 2.96 9.94 12.11
CA ASP A 29 3.45 10.42 10.82
C ASP A 29 2.84 9.63 9.66
N ILE A 30 2.54 8.34 9.90
CA ILE A 30 1.83 7.49 8.95
C ILE A 30 0.35 7.86 8.88
N TRP A 31 -0.27 8.21 10.01
CA TRP A 31 -1.69 8.61 10.05
C TRP A 31 -2.04 9.72 9.07
N ARG A 32 -1.14 10.68 8.90
CA ARG A 32 -1.38 11.80 7.99
C ARG A 32 -1.56 11.34 6.54
N VAL A 33 -0.81 10.33 6.11
CA VAL A 33 -0.83 9.82 4.73
C VAL A 33 -1.78 8.65 4.53
N SER A 34 -2.10 7.89 5.60
CA SER A 34 -3.04 6.76 5.54
C SER A 34 -4.50 7.16 5.78
N GLY A 35 -4.75 8.42 6.18
CA GLY A 35 -6.10 8.86 6.55
C GLY A 35 -6.61 8.24 7.86
N THR A 36 -5.73 7.70 8.70
CA THR A 36 -6.08 7.15 10.01
C THR A 36 -6.33 8.27 11.01
N HIS A 37 -7.43 8.19 11.75
CA HIS A 37 -7.82 9.21 12.73
C HIS A 37 -7.95 8.66 14.16
N VAL A 38 -7.96 7.35 14.32
CA VAL A 38 -8.18 6.66 15.59
C VAL A 38 -7.11 5.59 15.77
N PRO A 39 -6.49 5.47 16.96
CA PRO A 39 -5.50 4.42 17.19
C PRO A 39 -6.11 3.02 17.09
N PHE A 40 -5.35 2.10 16.55
CA PHE A 40 -5.71 0.70 16.50
C PHE A 40 -5.35 0.00 17.80
N SER A 41 -6.24 -0.84 18.30
CA SER A 41 -5.92 -1.77 19.38
C SER A 41 -5.18 -3.00 18.85
N ARG A 42 -4.43 -3.71 19.72
CA ARG A 42 -3.83 -4.99 19.34
C ARG A 42 -4.86 -5.99 18.84
N PHE A 43 -6.01 -6.07 19.51
CA PHE A 43 -7.10 -6.94 19.09
C PHE A 43 -7.57 -6.65 17.65
N GLN A 44 -7.66 -5.38 17.25
CA GLN A 44 -8.03 -5.02 15.87
C GLN A 44 -6.96 -5.48 14.87
N ILE A 45 -5.68 -5.37 15.21
CA ILE A 45 -4.59 -5.87 14.36
C ILE A 45 -4.64 -7.40 14.25
N ASP A 46 -4.84 -8.11 15.37
CA ASP A 46 -4.97 -9.58 15.37
C ASP A 46 -6.17 -10.03 14.52
N GLN A 47 -7.32 -9.34 14.65
CA GLN A 47 -8.50 -9.63 13.84
C GLN A 47 -8.24 -9.35 12.35
N PHE A 48 -7.54 -8.25 12.03
CA PHE A 48 -7.13 -7.94 10.67
C PHE A 48 -6.29 -9.08 10.08
N LEU A 49 -5.25 -9.54 10.78
CA LEU A 49 -4.39 -10.62 10.32
C LEU A 49 -5.12 -11.95 10.13
N LEU A 50 -6.10 -12.24 11.01
CA LEU A 50 -6.91 -13.45 10.91
C LEU A 50 -7.92 -13.43 9.75
N SER A 51 -8.37 -12.23 9.35
CA SER A 51 -9.46 -12.08 8.38
C SER A 51 -9.03 -11.66 6.98
N ASN A 52 -7.85 -11.03 6.82
CA ASN A 52 -7.52 -10.25 5.63
C ASN A 52 -6.53 -10.91 4.64
N ASN A 53 -6.34 -12.22 4.74
CA ASN A 53 -5.46 -12.94 3.81
C ASN A 53 -6.20 -13.55 2.61
N ASP A 54 -7.44 -13.13 2.35
CA ASP A 54 -8.20 -13.59 1.20
C ASP A 54 -8.66 -12.39 0.34
N LEU A 55 -7.89 -12.12 -0.70
CA LEU A 55 -8.16 -11.06 -1.65
C LEU A 55 -9.55 -11.18 -2.29
N PHE A 56 -10.03 -12.39 -2.52
CA PHE A 56 -11.29 -12.61 -3.24
C PHE A 56 -12.52 -12.39 -2.36
N SER A 57 -12.48 -12.81 -1.08
CA SER A 57 -13.61 -12.65 -0.17
C SER A 57 -13.60 -11.30 0.54
N GLN A 58 -12.43 -10.85 0.98
CA GLN A 58 -12.28 -9.59 1.72
C GLN A 58 -12.01 -8.39 0.82
N LYS A 59 -11.72 -8.60 -0.46
CA LYS A 59 -11.37 -7.59 -1.46
C LYS A 59 -10.13 -6.77 -1.09
N GLN A 60 -9.29 -7.31 -0.21
CA GLN A 60 -8.05 -6.68 0.22
C GLN A 60 -7.01 -7.73 0.60
N LEU A 61 -5.74 -7.36 0.43
CA LEU A 61 -4.59 -8.17 0.76
C LEU A 61 -3.44 -7.27 1.17
N ARG A 62 -2.80 -7.55 2.30
CA ARG A 62 -1.55 -6.90 2.70
C ARG A 62 -0.37 -7.81 2.39
N LEU A 63 0.59 -7.28 1.66
CA LEU A 63 1.87 -7.91 1.39
C LEU A 63 2.95 -7.21 2.20
N MET A 64 3.68 -7.97 3.02
CA MET A 64 4.87 -7.49 3.71
C MET A 64 6.03 -7.41 2.72
N ILE A 65 6.91 -6.42 2.91
CA ILE A 65 8.12 -6.22 2.12
C ILE A 65 9.31 -6.62 2.98
N ASP A 66 9.93 -7.75 2.69
CA ASP A 66 11.08 -8.26 3.42
C ASP A 66 12.37 -8.07 2.63
N LEU A 67 13.45 -7.69 3.31
CA LEU A 67 14.79 -7.70 2.74
C LEU A 67 15.29 -9.14 2.62
N ASN A 68 15.84 -9.51 1.46
CA ASN A 68 16.30 -10.88 1.19
C ASN A 68 17.55 -11.27 1.98
N ASP A 69 18.38 -10.32 2.34
CA ASP A 69 19.65 -10.54 3.04
C ASP A 69 19.47 -10.72 4.56
N THR A 70 18.55 -9.98 5.17
CA THR A 70 18.32 -9.98 6.61
C THR A 70 17.02 -10.69 7.02
N GLY A 71 16.06 -10.81 6.12
CA GLY A 71 14.71 -11.24 6.42
C GLY A 71 13.89 -10.20 7.18
N GLU A 72 14.39 -8.97 7.30
CA GLU A 72 13.70 -7.88 8.00
C GLU A 72 12.53 -7.36 7.17
N SER A 73 11.37 -7.21 7.80
CA SER A 73 10.21 -6.57 7.19
C SER A 73 10.34 -5.05 7.29
N ILE A 74 10.45 -4.38 6.16
CA ILE A 74 10.73 -2.94 6.04
C ILE A 74 9.55 -2.10 5.59
N GLY A 75 8.40 -2.73 5.33
CA GLY A 75 7.21 -2.04 4.86
C GLY A 75 6.12 -2.99 4.41
N CYS A 76 5.08 -2.45 3.82
CA CYS A 76 3.99 -3.25 3.23
C CYS A 76 3.37 -2.57 2.01
N ILE A 77 2.72 -3.39 1.18
CA ILE A 77 1.80 -2.96 0.12
C ILE A 77 0.41 -3.44 0.48
N ASP A 78 -0.56 -2.56 0.42
CA ASP A 78 -1.97 -2.88 0.52
C ASP A 78 -2.60 -2.89 -0.88
N ILE A 79 -3.22 -4.01 -1.20
CA ILE A 79 -4.14 -4.16 -2.33
C ILE A 79 -5.54 -4.06 -1.74
N PHE A 80 -6.35 -3.12 -2.18
CA PHE A 80 -7.69 -2.89 -1.62
C PHE A 80 -8.73 -2.67 -2.71
N ASP A 81 -10.01 -2.74 -2.34
CA ASP A 81 -11.14 -2.59 -3.26
C ASP A 81 -11.01 -3.47 -4.52
N TYR A 82 -10.49 -4.70 -4.35
CA TYR A 82 -10.38 -5.64 -5.46
C TYR A 82 -11.74 -5.92 -6.10
N ASP A 83 -11.83 -5.64 -7.39
CA ASP A 83 -13.02 -5.83 -8.21
C ASP A 83 -12.67 -6.78 -9.37
N GLY A 84 -12.92 -8.07 -9.17
CA GLY A 84 -12.64 -9.09 -10.17
C GLY A 84 -13.52 -9.00 -11.42
N ILE A 85 -14.69 -8.36 -11.32
CA ILE A 85 -15.59 -8.17 -12.47
C ILE A 85 -15.04 -7.09 -13.40
N ASN A 86 -14.64 -5.95 -12.83
CA ASN A 86 -14.06 -4.84 -13.59
C ASN A 86 -12.52 -4.92 -13.69
N GLN A 87 -11.92 -5.99 -13.14
CA GLN A 87 -10.47 -6.27 -13.21
C GLN A 87 -9.62 -5.09 -12.73
N ARG A 88 -9.92 -4.57 -11.54
CA ARG A 88 -9.21 -3.43 -10.95
C ARG A 88 -8.98 -3.60 -9.45
N ALA A 89 -7.97 -2.88 -8.93
CA ALA A 89 -7.71 -2.78 -7.50
C ALA A 89 -7.02 -1.46 -7.16
N GLY A 90 -7.21 -1.00 -5.93
CA GLY A 90 -6.46 0.11 -5.35
C GLY A 90 -5.13 -0.38 -4.77
N LEU A 91 -4.12 0.49 -4.77
CA LEU A 91 -2.79 0.25 -4.19
C LEU A 91 -2.41 1.31 -3.18
N GLY A 92 -1.88 0.86 -2.04
CA GLY A 92 -1.19 1.69 -1.05
C GLY A 92 0.16 1.08 -0.73
N ILE A 93 1.14 1.91 -0.37
CA ILE A 93 2.48 1.45 0.02
C ILE A 93 3.00 2.22 1.21
N LEU A 94 3.65 1.50 2.11
CA LEU A 94 4.33 2.04 3.27
C LEU A 94 5.74 1.46 3.34
N ILE A 95 6.75 2.33 3.56
CA ILE A 95 8.12 1.93 3.93
C ILE A 95 8.44 2.54 5.29
N ASP A 96 8.99 1.72 6.19
CA ASP A 96 9.49 2.17 7.49
C ASP A 96 10.51 3.30 7.30
N LYS A 97 10.49 4.29 8.18
CA LYS A 97 11.29 5.53 8.08
C LYS A 97 12.79 5.26 7.86
N GLU A 98 13.33 4.24 8.54
CA GLU A 98 14.75 3.90 8.48
C GLU A 98 15.17 3.35 7.11
N HIS A 99 14.20 2.88 6.29
CA HIS A 99 14.43 2.25 5.00
C HIS A 99 13.97 3.08 3.80
N ARG A 100 13.53 4.33 4.04
CA ARG A 100 13.11 5.23 2.97
C ARG A 100 14.28 5.72 2.12
N GLN A 101 13.98 6.20 0.92
CA GLN A 101 14.93 6.79 -0.04
C GLN A 101 16.04 5.83 -0.51
N GLN A 102 15.84 4.52 -0.39
CA GLN A 102 16.76 3.46 -0.82
C GLN A 102 16.26 2.69 -2.05
N GLY A 103 15.12 3.12 -2.65
CA GLY A 103 14.56 2.49 -3.84
C GLY A 103 13.59 1.34 -3.57
N TYR A 104 13.47 0.85 -2.34
CA TYR A 104 12.63 -0.30 -2.00
C TYR A 104 11.16 -0.13 -2.37
N ALA A 105 10.58 1.06 -2.16
CA ALA A 105 9.20 1.34 -2.55
C ALA A 105 8.97 1.16 -4.04
N LYS A 106 9.92 1.63 -4.86
CA LYS A 106 9.86 1.51 -6.32
C LYS A 106 9.90 0.06 -6.77
N THR A 107 10.83 -0.72 -6.22
CA THR A 107 10.97 -2.14 -6.52
C THR A 107 9.74 -2.93 -6.08
N ALA A 108 9.27 -2.72 -4.85
CA ALA A 108 8.10 -3.40 -4.32
C ALA A 108 6.84 -3.12 -5.15
N LEU A 109 6.64 -1.85 -5.52
CA LEU A 109 5.49 -1.45 -6.33
C LEU A 109 5.55 -2.08 -7.73
N ALA A 110 6.73 -2.10 -8.38
CA ALA A 110 6.92 -2.76 -9.68
C ALA A 110 6.59 -4.26 -9.64
N LEU A 111 7.10 -4.98 -8.63
CA LEU A 111 6.81 -6.40 -8.43
C LEU A 111 5.32 -6.67 -8.18
N CYS A 112 4.68 -5.82 -7.38
CA CYS A 112 3.25 -5.95 -7.10
C CYS A 112 2.40 -5.70 -8.36
N ILE A 113 2.71 -4.67 -9.14
CA ILE A 113 2.02 -4.35 -10.41
C ILE A 113 2.17 -5.50 -11.40
N GLU A 114 3.39 -6.03 -11.56
CA GLU A 114 3.64 -7.18 -12.42
C GLU A 114 2.77 -8.39 -12.02
N TYR A 115 2.72 -8.70 -10.72
CA TYR A 115 1.86 -9.76 -10.19
C TYR A 115 0.38 -9.52 -10.49
N LEU A 116 -0.13 -8.30 -10.26
CA LEU A 116 -1.53 -7.96 -10.48
C LEU A 116 -1.92 -8.05 -11.96
N PHE A 117 -1.05 -7.61 -12.86
CA PHE A 117 -1.34 -7.61 -14.29
C PHE A 117 -1.16 -8.98 -14.93
N HIS A 118 -0.09 -9.72 -14.59
CA HIS A 118 0.21 -10.99 -15.26
C HIS A 118 -0.38 -12.23 -14.56
N ASN A 119 -0.53 -12.21 -13.24
CA ASN A 119 -1.05 -13.37 -12.50
C ASN A 119 -2.55 -13.24 -12.20
N LEU A 120 -3.00 -12.06 -11.78
CA LEU A 120 -4.42 -11.81 -11.51
C LEU A 120 -5.17 -11.24 -12.72
N MET A 121 -4.44 -10.95 -13.82
CA MET A 121 -5.01 -10.47 -15.09
C MET A 121 -5.86 -9.20 -14.93
N LEU A 122 -5.44 -8.30 -14.01
CA LEU A 122 -6.15 -7.03 -13.84
C LEU A 122 -5.96 -6.16 -15.08
N HIS A 123 -6.99 -5.38 -15.39
CA HIS A 123 -6.95 -4.39 -16.45
C HIS A 123 -6.31 -3.08 -15.98
N GLN A 124 -6.51 -2.71 -14.71
CA GLN A 124 -5.97 -1.48 -14.16
C GLN A 124 -5.78 -1.53 -12.65
N VAL A 125 -4.88 -0.66 -12.18
CA VAL A 125 -4.69 -0.35 -10.76
C VAL A 125 -4.75 1.15 -10.55
N TYR A 126 -5.12 1.59 -9.34
CA TYR A 126 -5.27 3.00 -9.02
C TYR A 126 -4.77 3.31 -7.60
N CYS A 127 -4.54 4.58 -7.32
CA CYS A 127 -4.29 5.07 -5.98
C CYS A 127 -4.81 6.49 -5.80
N SER A 128 -5.06 6.86 -4.54
CA SER A 128 -5.49 8.20 -4.14
C SER A 128 -4.40 8.79 -3.24
N ILE A 129 -3.90 9.99 -3.59
CA ILE A 129 -2.76 10.61 -2.90
C ILE A 129 -3.12 12.05 -2.57
N ASP A 130 -2.91 12.47 -1.31
CA ASP A 130 -3.12 13.87 -0.94
C ASP A 130 -2.13 14.81 -1.64
N GLU A 131 -2.54 16.05 -1.84
CA GLU A 131 -1.77 17.04 -2.61
C GLU A 131 -0.40 17.38 -2.02
N LEU A 132 -0.18 17.16 -0.73
CA LEU A 132 1.09 17.42 -0.05
C LEU A 132 2.06 16.23 -0.09
N ASN A 133 1.58 15.03 -0.43
CA ASN A 133 2.41 13.83 -0.48
C ASN A 133 3.11 13.68 -1.84
N THR A 134 3.99 14.64 -2.13
CA THR A 134 4.70 14.70 -3.41
C THR A 134 5.63 13.51 -3.63
N GLU A 135 6.16 12.90 -2.57
CA GLU A 135 6.99 11.69 -2.66
C GLU A 135 6.20 10.50 -3.23
N SER A 136 4.97 10.27 -2.73
CA SER A 136 4.11 9.23 -3.29
C SER A 136 3.68 9.55 -4.71
N GLN A 137 3.32 10.81 -5.02
CA GLN A 137 2.98 11.21 -6.39
C GLN A 137 4.11 10.85 -7.36
N GLN A 138 5.35 11.27 -7.07
CA GLN A 138 6.53 10.96 -7.89
C GLN A 138 6.81 9.45 -7.98
N LEU A 139 6.63 8.71 -6.88
CA LEU A 139 6.79 7.26 -6.85
C LEU A 139 5.83 6.59 -7.85
N PHE A 140 4.54 6.87 -7.74
CA PHE A 140 3.52 6.25 -8.61
C PHE A 140 3.67 6.71 -10.06
N GLU A 141 3.94 7.98 -10.33
CA GLU A 141 4.25 8.48 -11.67
C GLU A 141 5.47 7.77 -12.29
N SER A 142 6.51 7.50 -11.49
CA SER A 142 7.69 6.75 -11.95
C SER A 142 7.39 5.30 -12.36
N GLN A 143 6.24 4.76 -11.93
CA GLN A 143 5.72 3.44 -12.31
C GLN A 143 4.71 3.51 -13.47
N GLY A 144 4.55 4.67 -14.09
CA GLY A 144 3.67 4.87 -15.23
C GLY A 144 2.23 5.26 -14.88
N PHE A 145 1.92 5.49 -13.61
CA PHE A 145 0.60 6.01 -13.25
C PHE A 145 0.40 7.42 -13.80
N SER A 146 -0.82 7.70 -14.23
CA SER A 146 -1.22 9.01 -14.74
C SER A 146 -2.32 9.61 -13.87
N LEU A 147 -2.24 10.92 -13.63
CA LEU A 147 -3.30 11.67 -12.97
C LEU A 147 -4.59 11.60 -13.80
N CYS A 148 -5.66 11.09 -13.21
CA CYS A 148 -6.96 10.93 -13.88
C CYS A 148 -8.09 11.74 -13.23
N GLY A 149 -7.87 12.29 -12.03
CA GLY A 149 -8.89 13.05 -11.33
C GLY A 149 -8.37 13.80 -10.11
N GLN A 150 -9.21 14.68 -9.57
CA GLN A 150 -8.95 15.44 -8.36
C GLN A 150 -10.25 15.57 -7.56
N ARG A 151 -10.19 15.29 -6.27
CA ARG A 151 -11.27 15.55 -5.31
C ARG A 151 -10.87 16.74 -4.46
N LYS A 152 -11.64 17.82 -4.57
CA LYS A 152 -11.38 19.06 -3.83
C LYS A 152 -11.87 18.97 -2.40
N ASP A 153 -11.13 19.61 -1.48
CA ASP A 153 -11.48 19.70 -0.06
C ASP A 153 -11.82 18.33 0.56
N TRP A 154 -11.07 17.30 0.20
CA TRP A 154 -11.42 15.92 0.50
C TRP A 154 -10.94 15.44 1.87
N LEU A 155 -9.76 15.86 2.29
CA LEU A 155 -9.17 15.46 3.57
C LEU A 155 -9.17 16.64 4.54
N LYS A 156 -9.81 16.47 5.70
CA LYS A 156 -9.80 17.46 6.77
C LYS A 156 -8.47 17.41 7.54
N THR A 157 -7.86 18.56 7.74
CA THR A 157 -6.67 18.76 8.57
C THR A 157 -6.93 19.78 9.66
N ALA A 158 -5.95 20.01 10.55
CA ALA A 158 -6.03 21.09 11.54
C ALA A 158 -6.03 22.49 10.91
N GLU A 159 -5.47 22.64 9.72
CA GLU A 159 -5.29 23.91 9.01
C GLU A 159 -6.35 24.15 7.93
N GLY A 160 -7.23 23.18 7.68
CA GLY A 160 -8.26 23.27 6.64
C GLY A 160 -8.50 21.93 5.94
N TYR A 161 -8.65 21.98 4.62
CA TYR A 161 -8.88 20.80 3.81
C TYR A 161 -7.79 20.66 2.77
N LEU A 162 -7.46 19.42 2.42
CA LEU A 162 -6.55 19.07 1.33
C LEU A 162 -7.31 18.41 0.19
N ASP A 163 -6.84 18.67 -1.00
CA ASP A 163 -7.27 17.95 -2.20
C ASP A 163 -6.63 16.55 -2.25
N VAL A 164 -7.31 15.63 -2.92
CA VAL A 164 -6.79 14.29 -3.21
C VAL A 164 -6.74 14.09 -4.71
N PHE A 165 -5.59 13.63 -5.19
CA PHE A 165 -5.36 13.30 -6.57
C PHE A 165 -5.58 11.81 -6.80
N GLU A 166 -6.30 11.48 -7.88
CA GLU A 166 -6.56 10.11 -8.31
C GLU A 166 -5.61 9.77 -9.45
N TYR A 167 -4.85 8.71 -9.26
CA TYR A 167 -3.92 8.20 -10.26
C TYR A 167 -4.35 6.80 -10.70
N GLN A 168 -4.15 6.47 -11.96
CA GLN A 168 -4.40 5.14 -12.51
C GLN A 168 -3.29 4.69 -13.44
N LEU A 169 -3.11 3.36 -13.50
CA LEU A 169 -2.26 2.67 -14.45
C LEU A 169 -3.09 1.60 -15.15
N ILE A 170 -3.18 1.67 -16.46
CA ILE A 170 -3.88 0.70 -17.32
C ILE A 170 -2.84 -0.24 -17.93
N ASN A 171 -3.12 -1.56 -17.91
CA ASN A 171 -2.25 -2.61 -18.44
C ASN A 171 -2.19 -2.58 -19.98
#